data_ded1800da975e8b8251746c77cc0ad8a
#
_entry.id   ded1800da975e8b8251746c77cc0ad8a
#
_cell.length_a   1.000
_cell.length_b   1.000
_cell.length_c   1.000
_cell.angle_alpha   90.00
_cell.angle_beta   90.00
_cell.angle_gamma   90.00
#
_symmetry.space_group_name_H-M   'P 1'
#
loop_
_entity.id
_entity.type
_entity.pdbx_description
1 polymer ?
#
loop_
_entity_poly.entity_id
_entity_poly.type
_entity_poly.pdbx_seq_one_letter_code
_entity_poly.pdbx_strand_id
1 'polypeptide(L)'
;MSLYRDEGVVLRTQKLGEADRIVTLLTRHRGRLRAVAKGVRRTSSRFGGRLEPFMHVDLQIAEGRSLDVITQVETLSPFGATIGSDYRVYTAGTSMLETAERLVGEEGEPAVQQYLLLVGALRSLSTARHDPSLILDSFLLRSLSVAGYAPSFDACARCGAEGPHRSFNPASGGMLCTACRLPGSANPAPDTVALMSGLLTGDWANAEASDARARREASGLVAAYLQWHLERGLRSLVFVDR
;
A
#
# COMPACT_ATOMS: atom_id res chain seq x y z
N MET A 1 -21.80 0.19 -26.32
CA MET A 1 -20.98 0.12 -25.10
C MET A 1 -19.82 -0.78 -25.40
N SER A 2 -18.62 -0.27 -25.32
CA SER A 2 -17.39 -1.07 -25.43
C SER A 2 -17.23 -1.91 -24.17
N LEU A 3 -16.73 -3.15 -24.34
CA LEU A 3 -16.40 -4.06 -23.24
C LEU A 3 -14.90 -4.27 -23.20
N TYR A 4 -14.33 -4.28 -22.00
CA TYR A 4 -12.92 -4.62 -21.78
C TYR A 4 -12.76 -5.52 -20.56
N ARG A 5 -11.60 -6.18 -20.47
CA ARG A 5 -11.21 -7.00 -19.31
C ARG A 5 -9.99 -6.38 -18.62
N ASP A 6 -9.94 -6.49 -17.31
CA ASP A 6 -8.78 -6.12 -16.51
C ASP A 6 -8.77 -6.93 -15.21
N GLU A 7 -7.57 -7.13 -14.65
CA GLU A 7 -7.37 -7.68 -13.31
C GLU A 7 -7.25 -6.55 -12.31
N GLY A 8 -7.79 -6.71 -11.12
CA GLY A 8 -7.70 -5.65 -10.11
C GLY A 8 -7.84 -6.13 -8.67
N VAL A 9 -7.35 -5.31 -7.75
CA VAL A 9 -7.58 -5.45 -6.32
C VAL A 9 -8.65 -4.45 -5.90
N VAL A 10 -9.68 -4.92 -5.19
CA VAL A 10 -10.72 -4.06 -4.62
C VAL A 10 -10.14 -3.29 -3.45
N LEU A 11 -10.06 -1.96 -3.58
CA LEU A 11 -9.54 -1.06 -2.54
C LEU A 11 -10.61 -0.67 -1.54
N ARG A 12 -11.78 -0.24 -2.03
CA ARG A 12 -12.93 0.13 -1.20
C ARG A 12 -14.24 0.08 -1.96
N THR A 13 -15.33 0.10 -1.22
CA THR A 13 -16.68 0.17 -1.78
C THR A 13 -17.49 1.30 -1.14
N GLN A 14 -18.39 1.91 -1.92
CA GLN A 14 -19.33 2.94 -1.47
C GLN A 14 -20.74 2.57 -1.90
N LYS A 15 -21.73 2.80 -1.03
CA LYS A 15 -23.14 2.59 -1.37
C LYS A 15 -23.57 3.55 -2.47
N LEU A 16 -24.30 3.04 -3.47
CA LEU A 16 -24.93 3.83 -4.52
C LEU A 16 -26.40 3.42 -4.60
N GLY A 17 -27.30 4.33 -4.20
CA GLY A 17 -28.72 4.00 -4.08
C GLY A 17 -28.98 2.81 -3.14
N GLU A 18 -30.06 2.06 -3.42
CA GLU A 18 -30.50 0.95 -2.55
C GLU A 18 -29.74 -0.35 -2.78
N ALA A 19 -29.44 -0.69 -4.03
CA ALA A 19 -28.97 -2.02 -4.41
C ALA A 19 -27.53 -2.05 -4.96
N ASP A 20 -26.96 -0.92 -5.32
CA ASP A 20 -25.71 -0.83 -6.05
C ASP A 20 -24.56 -0.38 -5.15
N ARG A 21 -23.33 -0.52 -5.63
CA ARG A 21 -22.13 0.07 -5.04
C ARG A 21 -21.22 0.66 -6.13
N ILE A 22 -20.51 1.71 -5.80
CA ILE A 22 -19.30 2.12 -6.50
C ILE A 22 -18.15 1.33 -5.89
N VAL A 23 -17.40 0.62 -6.72
CA VAL A 23 -16.22 -0.14 -6.34
C VAL A 23 -15.01 0.60 -6.87
N THR A 24 -14.06 0.93 -5.98
CA THR A 24 -12.75 1.49 -6.34
C THR A 24 -11.74 0.34 -6.38
N LEU A 25 -11.04 0.21 -7.49
CA LEU A 25 -10.05 -0.83 -7.74
C LEU A 25 -8.71 -0.21 -8.11
N LEU A 26 -7.63 -0.91 -7.79
CA LEU A 26 -6.36 -0.74 -8.47
C LEU A 26 -6.23 -1.86 -9.50
N THR A 27 -6.27 -1.51 -10.78
CA THR A 27 -6.23 -2.47 -11.89
C THR A 27 -4.85 -2.52 -12.52
N ARG A 28 -4.59 -3.62 -13.21
CA ARG A 28 -3.28 -3.89 -13.82
C ARG A 28 -2.96 -2.96 -14.98
N HIS A 29 -3.96 -2.70 -15.85
CA HIS A 29 -3.73 -1.98 -17.10
C HIS A 29 -4.25 -0.54 -17.08
N ARG A 30 -5.23 -0.22 -16.21
CA ARG A 30 -5.88 1.10 -16.13
C ARG A 30 -5.66 1.81 -14.79
N GLY A 31 -4.75 1.32 -13.94
CA GLY A 31 -4.45 1.92 -12.63
C GLY A 31 -5.69 2.02 -11.74
N ARG A 32 -5.93 3.18 -11.15
CA ARG A 32 -7.13 3.38 -10.31
C ARG A 32 -8.37 3.50 -11.19
N LEU A 33 -9.38 2.69 -10.88
CA LEU A 33 -10.65 2.63 -11.59
C LEU A 33 -11.81 2.67 -10.61
N ARG A 34 -12.86 3.43 -10.92
CA ARG A 34 -14.14 3.39 -10.21
C ARG A 34 -15.23 2.88 -11.14
N ALA A 35 -15.90 1.82 -10.71
CA ALA A 35 -16.96 1.21 -11.51
C ALA A 35 -18.18 0.86 -10.66
N VAL A 36 -19.36 0.87 -11.29
CA VAL A 36 -20.63 0.52 -10.63
C VAL A 36 -20.85 -0.98 -10.69
N ALA A 37 -21.09 -1.58 -9.52
CA ALA A 37 -21.57 -2.96 -9.38
C ALA A 37 -23.08 -2.94 -9.13
N LYS A 38 -23.88 -3.11 -10.21
CA LYS A 38 -25.34 -3.06 -10.15
C LYS A 38 -25.91 -4.29 -9.43
N GLY A 39 -26.82 -4.05 -8.47
CA GLY A 39 -27.50 -5.08 -7.71
C GLY A 39 -26.60 -5.86 -6.74
N VAL A 40 -25.36 -5.42 -6.48
CA VAL A 40 -24.40 -6.14 -5.64
C VAL A 40 -24.85 -6.34 -4.20
N ARG A 41 -25.75 -5.47 -3.69
CA ARG A 41 -26.30 -5.55 -2.33
C ARG A 41 -27.55 -6.41 -2.19
N ARG A 42 -28.08 -6.94 -3.30
CA ARG A 42 -29.24 -7.86 -3.27
C ARG A 42 -28.78 -9.23 -2.76
N THR A 43 -29.62 -9.92 -2.02
CA THR A 43 -29.34 -11.29 -1.52
C THR A 43 -29.10 -12.28 -2.67
N SER A 44 -29.77 -12.09 -3.82
CA SER A 44 -29.58 -12.85 -5.06
C SER A 44 -28.47 -12.30 -5.96
N SER A 45 -27.54 -11.50 -5.41
CA SER A 45 -26.47 -10.91 -6.22
C SER A 45 -25.57 -11.98 -6.85
N ARG A 46 -25.34 -11.90 -8.16
CA ARG A 46 -24.38 -12.74 -8.88
C ARG A 46 -22.92 -12.44 -8.51
N PHE A 47 -22.64 -11.30 -7.89
CA PHE A 47 -21.27 -10.91 -7.49
C PHE A 47 -20.88 -11.51 -6.14
N GLY A 48 -21.83 -11.72 -5.22
CA GLY A 48 -21.56 -12.20 -3.86
C GLY A 48 -20.52 -11.32 -3.15
N GLY A 49 -19.62 -11.95 -2.42
CA GLY A 49 -18.51 -11.27 -1.71
C GLY A 49 -17.29 -10.95 -2.58
N ARG A 50 -17.34 -11.21 -3.91
CA ARG A 50 -16.16 -11.03 -4.78
C ARG A 50 -15.71 -9.59 -4.96
N LEU A 51 -16.56 -8.61 -4.65
CA LEU A 51 -16.27 -7.18 -4.77
C LEU A 51 -16.11 -6.49 -3.41
N GLU A 52 -15.81 -7.24 -2.36
CA GLU A 52 -15.42 -6.67 -1.06
C GLU A 52 -13.91 -6.30 -1.06
N PRO A 53 -13.46 -5.38 -0.16
CA PRO A 53 -12.05 -5.03 -0.05
C PRO A 53 -11.13 -6.24 0.10
N PHE A 54 -9.88 -6.12 -0.36
CA PHE A 54 -8.85 -7.16 -0.44
C PHE A 54 -9.08 -8.26 -1.48
N MET A 55 -10.22 -8.28 -2.15
CA MET A 55 -10.45 -9.27 -3.21
C MET A 55 -9.61 -8.94 -4.43
N HIS A 56 -8.85 -9.92 -4.93
CA HIS A 56 -8.14 -9.86 -6.20
C HIS A 56 -8.97 -10.59 -7.24
N VAL A 57 -9.35 -9.88 -8.29
CA VAL A 57 -10.39 -10.30 -9.23
C VAL A 57 -10.02 -10.04 -10.69
N ASP A 58 -10.53 -10.88 -11.59
CA ASP A 58 -10.63 -10.65 -13.04
C ASP A 58 -12.03 -10.10 -13.34
N LEU A 59 -12.10 -9.03 -14.11
CA LEU A 59 -13.29 -8.25 -14.35
C LEU A 59 -13.59 -8.11 -15.83
N GLN A 60 -14.85 -8.24 -16.20
CA GLN A 60 -15.38 -7.72 -17.44
C GLN A 60 -16.15 -6.43 -17.14
N ILE A 61 -15.84 -5.38 -17.86
CA ILE A 61 -16.31 -4.02 -17.59
C ILE A 61 -16.87 -3.43 -18.88
N ALA A 62 -18.04 -2.79 -18.76
CA ALA A 62 -18.64 -2.02 -19.85
C ALA A 62 -18.33 -0.53 -19.62
N GLU A 63 -17.81 0.13 -20.65
CA GLU A 63 -17.56 1.59 -20.62
C GLU A 63 -18.87 2.35 -20.41
N GLY A 64 -18.85 3.26 -19.43
CA GLY A 64 -19.97 4.15 -19.10
C GLY A 64 -19.69 5.59 -19.48
N ARG A 65 -20.69 6.47 -19.38
CA ARG A 65 -20.52 7.91 -19.63
C ARG A 65 -19.80 8.64 -18.51
N SER A 66 -20.04 8.24 -17.26
CA SER A 66 -19.45 8.85 -16.06
C SER A 66 -18.71 7.85 -15.19
N LEU A 67 -19.24 6.65 -15.05
CA LEU A 67 -18.62 5.52 -14.37
C LEU A 67 -18.83 4.28 -15.20
N ASP A 68 -17.82 3.44 -15.26
CA ASP A 68 -17.89 2.13 -15.88
C ASP A 68 -18.78 1.18 -15.07
N VAL A 69 -19.21 0.09 -15.69
CA VAL A 69 -20.11 -0.90 -15.08
C VAL A 69 -19.46 -2.27 -15.08
N ILE A 70 -19.30 -2.87 -13.91
CA ILE A 70 -18.84 -4.26 -13.78
C ILE A 70 -19.94 -5.18 -14.27
N THR A 71 -19.67 -5.97 -15.32
CA THR A 71 -20.60 -6.92 -15.93
C THR A 71 -20.36 -8.34 -15.46
N GLN A 72 -19.09 -8.75 -15.27
CA GLN A 72 -18.69 -10.05 -14.73
C GLN A 72 -17.52 -9.89 -13.77
N VAL A 73 -17.39 -10.83 -12.84
CA VAL A 73 -16.27 -10.91 -11.89
C VAL A 73 -15.93 -12.36 -11.59
N GLU A 74 -14.63 -12.67 -11.65
CA GLU A 74 -14.07 -13.95 -11.22
C GLU A 74 -13.01 -13.70 -10.14
N THR A 75 -12.95 -14.56 -9.14
CA THR A 75 -11.96 -14.43 -8.07
C THR A 75 -10.64 -15.06 -8.50
N LEU A 76 -9.57 -14.27 -8.50
CA LEU A 76 -8.19 -14.73 -8.69
C LEU A 76 -7.56 -15.14 -7.35
N SER A 77 -7.73 -14.30 -6.31
CA SER A 77 -7.24 -14.59 -4.95
C SER A 77 -8.16 -13.96 -3.90
N PRO A 78 -8.75 -14.78 -3.00
CA PRO A 78 -9.68 -14.29 -1.98
C PRO A 78 -8.94 -13.86 -0.70
N PHE A 79 -8.04 -12.87 -0.80
CA PHE A 79 -7.23 -12.41 0.35
C PHE A 79 -8.09 -11.95 1.53
N GLY A 80 -9.29 -11.41 1.26
CA GLY A 80 -10.19 -10.89 2.28
C GLY A 80 -10.61 -11.90 3.34
N ALA A 81 -10.72 -13.19 2.98
CA ALA A 81 -11.10 -14.25 3.92
C ALA A 81 -10.06 -14.43 5.03
N THR A 82 -8.77 -14.44 4.69
CA THR A 82 -7.68 -14.61 5.65
C THR A 82 -7.35 -13.29 6.36
N ILE A 83 -7.27 -12.19 5.61
CA ILE A 83 -6.95 -10.86 6.17
C ILE A 83 -8.02 -10.41 7.18
N GLY A 84 -9.30 -10.70 6.93
CA GLY A 84 -10.40 -10.31 7.81
C GLY A 84 -10.50 -11.10 9.12
N SER A 85 -9.76 -12.19 9.30
CA SER A 85 -9.84 -13.05 10.49
C SER A 85 -8.96 -12.58 11.67
N ASP A 86 -7.99 -11.71 11.44
CA ASP A 86 -7.07 -11.19 12.43
C ASP A 86 -7.01 -9.66 12.37
N TYR A 87 -7.19 -9.00 13.53
CA TYR A 87 -7.25 -7.53 13.60
C TYR A 87 -5.95 -6.86 13.17
N ARG A 88 -4.77 -7.40 13.54
CA ARG A 88 -3.46 -6.84 13.17
C ARG A 88 -3.22 -6.96 11.67
N VAL A 89 -3.56 -8.10 11.09
CA VAL A 89 -3.48 -8.36 9.65
C VAL A 89 -4.46 -7.45 8.89
N TYR A 90 -5.69 -7.31 9.40
CA TYR A 90 -6.72 -6.47 8.80
C TYR A 90 -6.32 -4.98 8.76
N THR A 91 -5.82 -4.44 9.87
CA THR A 91 -5.40 -3.03 9.96
C THR A 91 -4.20 -2.74 9.09
N ALA A 92 -3.21 -3.65 9.04
CA ALA A 92 -2.07 -3.55 8.11
C ALA A 92 -2.55 -3.56 6.64
N GLY A 93 -3.40 -4.52 6.27
CA GLY A 93 -3.97 -4.61 4.92
C GLY A 93 -4.78 -3.36 4.54
N THR A 94 -5.60 -2.84 5.45
CA THR A 94 -6.38 -1.61 5.22
C THR A 94 -5.47 -0.42 4.94
N SER A 95 -4.35 -0.30 5.67
CA SER A 95 -3.35 0.75 5.45
C SER A 95 -2.65 0.60 4.09
N MET A 96 -2.43 -0.64 3.62
CA MET A 96 -1.89 -0.88 2.28
C MET A 96 -2.88 -0.46 1.19
N LEU A 97 -4.17 -0.80 1.32
CA LEU A 97 -5.19 -0.39 0.35
C LEU A 97 -5.31 1.14 0.29
N GLU A 98 -5.33 1.83 1.44
CA GLU A 98 -5.40 3.30 1.50
C GLU A 98 -4.16 3.94 0.88
N THR A 99 -2.97 3.39 1.16
CA THR A 99 -1.70 3.88 0.58
C THR A 99 -1.70 3.73 -0.94
N ALA A 100 -2.07 2.56 -1.44
CA ALA A 100 -2.15 2.31 -2.88
C ALA A 100 -3.12 3.26 -3.58
N GLU A 101 -4.31 3.52 -2.99
CA GLU A 101 -5.27 4.47 -3.55
C GLU A 101 -4.70 5.89 -3.65
N ARG A 102 -3.86 6.31 -2.67
CA ARG A 102 -3.32 7.68 -2.60
C ARG A 102 -2.09 7.92 -3.46
N LEU A 103 -1.23 6.89 -3.61
CA LEU A 103 0.01 7.01 -4.38
C LEU A 103 -0.18 6.81 -5.88
N VAL A 104 -1.29 6.21 -6.29
CA VAL A 104 -1.61 6.09 -7.72
C VAL A 104 -2.19 7.41 -8.22
N GLY A 105 -1.72 7.85 -9.38
CA GLY A 105 -2.09 9.10 -10.02
C GLY A 105 -3.58 9.23 -10.38
N GLU A 106 -3.88 9.87 -11.49
CA GLU A 106 -5.25 10.08 -11.93
C GLU A 106 -5.96 8.75 -12.30
N GLU A 107 -7.28 8.79 -12.33
CA GLU A 107 -8.10 7.64 -12.72
C GLU A 107 -7.85 7.28 -14.18
N GLY A 108 -7.58 6.01 -14.46
CA GLY A 108 -7.29 5.53 -15.82
C GLY A 108 -5.81 5.51 -16.20
N GLU A 109 -4.90 6.04 -15.39
CA GLU A 109 -3.46 6.00 -15.64
C GLU A 109 -2.85 4.66 -15.18
N PRO A 110 -2.16 3.91 -16.05
CA PRO A 110 -1.55 2.63 -15.68
C PRO A 110 -0.53 2.76 -14.54
N ALA A 111 -0.63 1.89 -13.55
CA ALA A 111 0.26 1.84 -12.39
C ALA A 111 0.67 0.40 -12.06
N VAL A 112 1.23 -0.30 -13.07
CA VAL A 112 1.50 -1.75 -13.02
C VAL A 112 2.42 -2.14 -11.86
N GLN A 113 3.47 -1.36 -11.59
CA GLN A 113 4.40 -1.68 -10.51
C GLN A 113 3.70 -1.57 -9.14
N GLN A 114 2.87 -0.55 -8.94
CA GLN A 114 2.08 -0.37 -7.72
C GLN A 114 1.05 -1.49 -7.54
N TYR A 115 0.40 -1.90 -8.63
CA TYR A 115 -0.53 -3.04 -8.63
C TYR A 115 0.17 -4.34 -8.22
N LEU A 116 1.31 -4.68 -8.85
CA LEU A 116 2.06 -5.90 -8.54
C LEU A 116 2.58 -5.90 -7.11
N LEU A 117 3.05 -4.75 -6.63
CA LEU A 117 3.51 -4.58 -5.25
C LEU A 117 2.36 -4.82 -4.25
N LEU A 118 1.17 -4.27 -4.50
CA LEU A 118 0.00 -4.47 -3.65
C LEU A 118 -0.43 -5.94 -3.63
N VAL A 119 -0.55 -6.60 -4.79
CA VAL A 119 -0.90 -8.03 -4.88
C VAL A 119 0.11 -8.89 -4.12
N GLY A 120 1.41 -8.61 -4.26
CA GLY A 120 2.47 -9.31 -3.54
C GLY A 120 2.39 -9.12 -2.02
N ALA A 121 2.14 -7.90 -1.56
CA ALA A 121 2.00 -7.57 -0.13
C ALA A 121 0.77 -8.24 0.49
N LEU A 122 -0.39 -8.18 -0.16
CA LEU A 122 -1.61 -8.86 0.31
C LEU A 122 -1.45 -10.38 0.35
N ARG A 123 -0.73 -10.96 -0.63
CA ARG A 123 -0.38 -12.38 -0.60
C ARG A 123 0.52 -12.73 0.59
N SER A 124 1.54 -11.91 0.87
CA SER A 124 2.42 -12.09 2.01
C SER A 124 1.64 -12.02 3.33
N LEU A 125 0.74 -11.04 3.49
CA LEU A 125 -0.15 -10.94 4.65
C LEU A 125 -1.04 -12.18 4.80
N SER A 126 -1.65 -12.66 3.71
CA SER A 126 -2.59 -13.79 3.76
C SER A 126 -1.91 -15.12 4.06
N THR A 127 -0.61 -15.24 3.83
CA THR A 127 0.17 -16.47 4.10
C THR A 127 0.90 -16.46 5.45
N ALA A 128 0.80 -15.36 6.21
CA ALA A 128 1.42 -15.17 7.52
C ALA A 128 2.93 -15.55 7.55
N ARG A 129 3.64 -15.26 6.45
CA ARG A 129 5.08 -15.59 6.34
C ARG A 129 5.95 -14.72 7.22
N HIS A 130 5.54 -13.48 7.44
CA HIS A 130 6.29 -12.46 8.16
C HIS A 130 5.35 -11.72 9.10
N ASP A 131 5.90 -10.98 10.07
CA ASP A 131 5.11 -10.12 10.95
C ASP A 131 4.33 -9.06 10.14
N PRO A 132 3.02 -8.87 10.38
CA PRO A 132 2.19 -7.93 9.63
C PRO A 132 2.73 -6.50 9.62
N SER A 133 3.37 -6.04 10.71
CA SER A 133 3.95 -4.69 10.77
C SER A 133 5.16 -4.55 9.86
N LEU A 134 6.03 -5.56 9.77
CA LEU A 134 7.17 -5.56 8.85
C LEU A 134 6.72 -5.60 7.39
N ILE A 135 5.69 -6.41 7.07
CA ILE A 135 5.11 -6.44 5.72
C ILE A 135 4.55 -5.06 5.35
N LEU A 136 3.84 -4.42 6.27
CA LEU A 136 3.30 -3.07 6.06
C LEU A 136 4.42 -2.06 5.82
N ASP A 137 5.42 -1.98 6.70
CA ASP A 137 6.50 -1.00 6.57
C ASP A 137 7.33 -1.21 5.30
N SER A 138 7.59 -2.47 4.90
CA SER A 138 8.19 -2.80 3.60
C SER A 138 7.32 -2.32 2.44
N PHE A 139 6.01 -2.57 2.50
CA PHE A 139 5.09 -2.11 1.47
C PHE A 139 5.07 -0.58 1.36
N LEU A 140 5.03 0.15 2.47
CA LEU A 140 5.02 1.62 2.50
C LEU A 140 6.29 2.20 1.87
N LEU A 141 7.48 1.72 2.27
CA LEU A 141 8.76 2.17 1.71
C LEU A 141 8.86 1.89 0.21
N ARG A 142 8.49 0.69 -0.22
CA ARG A 142 8.55 0.28 -1.62
C ARG A 142 7.49 0.99 -2.47
N SER A 143 6.30 1.25 -1.93
CA SER A 143 5.25 2.03 -2.61
C SER A 143 5.70 3.47 -2.86
N LEU A 144 6.35 4.09 -1.87
CA LEU A 144 6.95 5.42 -2.01
C LEU A 144 8.08 5.41 -3.05
N SER A 145 8.93 4.36 -3.03
CA SER A 145 9.99 4.22 -4.04
C SER A 145 9.42 4.12 -5.47
N VAL A 146 8.37 3.33 -5.68
CA VAL A 146 7.67 3.22 -6.98
C VAL A 146 7.07 4.55 -7.41
N ALA A 147 6.60 5.36 -6.45
CA ALA A 147 6.07 6.70 -6.70
C ALA A 147 7.16 7.78 -6.92
N GLY A 148 8.45 7.41 -6.92
CA GLY A 148 9.56 8.35 -7.11
C GLY A 148 10.12 8.96 -5.83
N TYR A 149 9.67 8.50 -4.67
CA TYR A 149 10.10 8.99 -3.34
C TYR A 149 10.94 7.94 -2.60
N ALA A 150 11.92 7.33 -3.28
CA ALA A 150 12.81 6.35 -2.64
C ALA A 150 13.67 7.01 -1.55
N PRO A 151 13.63 6.55 -0.29
CA PRO A 151 14.50 7.09 0.74
C PRO A 151 15.94 6.65 0.52
N SER A 152 16.90 7.58 0.73
CA SER A 152 18.33 7.28 0.71
C SER A 152 18.78 6.85 2.11
N PHE A 153 19.33 5.64 2.24
CA PHE A 153 19.87 5.10 3.50
C PHE A 153 21.40 5.03 3.52
N ASP A 154 22.05 4.81 2.38
CA ASP A 154 23.49 4.55 2.27
C ASP A 154 24.30 5.82 2.01
N ALA A 155 23.65 6.85 1.43
CA ALA A 155 24.29 8.12 1.12
C ALA A 155 23.49 9.30 1.68
N CYS A 156 24.12 10.47 1.77
CA CYS A 156 23.44 11.69 2.16
C CYS A 156 22.42 12.11 1.08
N ALA A 157 21.14 12.20 1.44
CA ALA A 157 20.07 12.55 0.52
C ALA A 157 20.21 13.95 -0.13
N ARG A 158 21.04 14.85 0.45
CA ARG A 158 21.26 16.20 -0.09
C ARG A 158 22.51 16.35 -0.94
N CYS A 159 23.63 15.75 -0.54
CA CYS A 159 24.91 15.98 -1.23
C CYS A 159 25.54 14.71 -1.79
N GLY A 160 24.92 13.54 -1.59
CA GLY A 160 25.42 12.27 -2.09
C GLY A 160 26.63 11.70 -1.36
N ALA A 161 27.14 12.35 -0.29
CA ALA A 161 28.27 11.82 0.46
C ALA A 161 27.98 10.40 0.98
N GLU A 162 28.94 9.48 0.81
CA GLU A 162 28.81 8.10 1.27
C GLU A 162 28.68 8.04 2.80
N GLY A 163 27.84 7.09 3.27
CA GLY A 163 27.58 6.85 4.68
C GLY A 163 28.61 5.96 5.38
N PRO A 164 28.32 5.50 6.60
CA PRO A 164 27.02 5.61 7.28
C PRO A 164 26.76 7.00 7.90
N HIS A 165 25.50 7.42 7.85
CA HIS A 165 25.02 8.67 8.45
C HIS A 165 24.12 8.40 9.66
N ARG A 166 23.93 9.44 10.52
CA ARG A 166 23.17 9.29 11.77
C ARG A 166 21.89 10.11 11.85
N SER A 167 21.67 11.02 10.91
CA SER A 167 20.49 11.89 10.91
C SER A 167 19.54 11.50 9.78
N PHE A 168 18.28 11.30 10.08
CA PHE A 168 17.22 11.01 9.12
C PHE A 168 16.23 12.16 9.05
N ASN A 169 15.91 12.61 7.84
CA ASN A 169 14.96 13.71 7.64
C ASN A 169 13.99 13.38 6.49
N PRO A 170 12.69 13.25 6.78
CA PRO A 170 11.68 12.96 5.74
C PRO A 170 11.64 13.97 4.60
N ALA A 171 11.71 15.28 4.94
CA ALA A 171 11.67 16.36 3.96
C ALA A 171 12.88 16.37 3.02
N SER A 172 14.01 15.83 3.45
CA SER A 172 15.22 15.72 2.65
C SER A 172 15.32 14.42 1.85
N GLY A 173 14.41 13.50 2.06
CA GLY A 173 14.40 12.23 1.35
C GLY A 173 15.28 11.14 1.95
N GLY A 174 15.68 11.20 3.24
CA GLY A 174 16.46 10.12 3.85
C GLY A 174 17.54 10.57 4.84
N MET A 175 18.65 9.82 4.82
CA MET A 175 19.81 10.07 5.71
C MET A 175 20.58 11.33 5.31
N LEU A 176 21.14 12.03 6.29
CA LEU A 176 21.92 13.26 6.13
C LEU A 176 23.28 13.15 6.81
N CYS A 177 24.32 13.60 6.13
CA CYS A 177 25.65 13.81 6.73
C CYS A 177 25.63 14.97 7.75
N THR A 178 26.69 15.10 8.54
CA THR A 178 26.82 16.15 9.56
C THR A 178 26.71 17.57 8.99
N ALA A 179 27.26 17.80 7.79
CA ALA A 179 27.22 19.11 7.12
C ALA A 179 25.82 19.47 6.56
N CYS A 180 25.03 18.46 6.20
CA CYS A 180 23.69 18.67 5.63
C CYS A 180 22.56 18.51 6.64
N ARG A 181 22.87 18.17 7.90
CA ARG A 181 21.87 17.96 8.95
C ARG A 181 20.98 19.19 9.14
N LEU A 182 19.69 18.96 9.24
CA LEU A 182 18.68 19.98 9.48
C LEU A 182 18.15 19.90 10.93
N PRO A 183 17.69 21.02 11.51
CA PRO A 183 16.93 21.02 12.76
C PRO A 183 15.71 20.10 12.63
N GLY A 184 15.37 19.35 13.68
CA GLY A 184 14.25 18.41 13.68
C GLY A 184 14.53 17.07 12.98
N SER A 185 15.75 16.82 12.48
CA SER A 185 16.13 15.49 11.99
C SER A 185 16.16 14.47 13.15
N ALA A 186 15.58 13.30 12.92
CA ALA A 186 15.69 12.16 13.82
C ALA A 186 17.13 11.59 13.81
N ASN A 187 17.51 10.88 14.88
CA ASN A 187 18.80 10.17 14.96
C ASN A 187 18.53 8.69 15.25
N PRO A 188 18.10 7.91 14.26
CA PRO A 188 17.81 6.50 14.45
C PRO A 188 19.05 5.70 14.83
N ALA A 189 18.83 4.61 15.58
CA ALA A 189 19.87 3.64 15.84
C ALA A 189 20.37 3.01 14.53
N PRO A 190 21.65 2.58 14.43
CA PRO A 190 22.17 1.92 13.23
C PRO A 190 21.33 0.70 12.80
N ASP A 191 20.88 -0.13 13.76
CA ASP A 191 20.04 -1.30 13.50
C ASP A 191 18.67 -0.91 12.92
N THR A 192 18.12 0.25 13.32
CA THR A 192 16.89 0.79 12.74
C THR A 192 17.08 1.19 11.28
N VAL A 193 18.22 1.83 10.95
CA VAL A 193 18.55 2.20 9.56
C VAL A 193 18.74 0.93 8.71
N ALA A 194 19.48 -0.06 9.25
CA ALA A 194 19.67 -1.35 8.57
C ALA A 194 18.34 -2.07 8.33
N LEU A 195 17.42 -2.07 9.32
CA LEU A 195 16.08 -2.61 9.17
C LEU A 195 15.30 -1.90 8.05
N MET A 196 15.26 -0.56 8.04
CA MET A 196 14.54 0.20 7.01
C MET A 196 15.10 -0.05 5.61
N SER A 197 16.43 -0.13 5.47
CA SER A 197 17.10 -0.49 4.21
C SER A 197 16.76 -1.92 3.79
N GLY A 198 16.78 -2.88 4.71
CA GLY A 198 16.38 -4.27 4.45
C GLY A 198 14.91 -4.40 4.02
N LEU A 199 14.00 -3.67 4.66
CA LEU A 199 12.58 -3.64 4.29
C LEU A 199 12.35 -3.04 2.90
N LEU A 200 13.11 -2.02 2.51
CA LEU A 200 13.06 -1.43 1.17
C LEU A 200 13.56 -2.40 0.10
N THR A 201 14.66 -3.09 0.35
CA THR A 201 15.29 -4.02 -0.61
C THR A 201 14.64 -5.41 -0.61
N GLY A 202 13.92 -5.78 0.44
CA GLY A 202 13.30 -7.10 0.60
C GLY A 202 14.23 -8.11 1.28
N ASP A 203 15.21 -7.67 2.06
CA ASP A 203 16.04 -8.52 2.93
C ASP A 203 15.26 -8.93 4.19
N TRP A 204 14.46 -9.96 4.03
CA TRP A 204 13.60 -10.48 5.10
C TRP A 204 14.39 -11.14 6.23
N ALA A 205 15.56 -11.72 5.93
CA ALA A 205 16.41 -12.32 6.96
C ALA A 205 16.87 -11.27 7.98
N ASN A 206 17.33 -10.13 7.51
CA ASN A 206 17.70 -9.00 8.37
C ASN A 206 16.47 -8.40 9.09
N ALA A 207 15.35 -8.24 8.37
CA ALA A 207 14.13 -7.68 8.95
C ALA A 207 13.58 -8.54 10.10
N GLU A 208 13.58 -9.86 9.97
CA GLU A 208 13.10 -10.78 11.01
C GLU A 208 14.05 -10.87 12.21
N ALA A 209 15.34 -10.73 12.01
CA ALA A 209 16.34 -10.70 13.07
C ALA A 209 16.29 -9.43 13.93
N SER A 210 15.58 -8.39 13.50
CA SER A 210 15.47 -7.11 14.20
C SER A 210 14.75 -7.22 15.53
N ASP A 211 15.19 -6.45 16.52
CA ASP A 211 14.55 -6.39 17.83
C ASP A 211 13.29 -5.49 17.85
N ALA A 212 12.52 -5.59 18.93
CA ALA A 212 11.27 -4.83 19.08
C ALA A 212 11.50 -3.30 19.16
N ARG A 213 12.66 -2.83 19.60
CA ARG A 213 13.01 -1.41 19.65
C ARG A 213 13.24 -0.89 18.24
N ALA A 214 14.08 -1.57 17.45
CA ALA A 214 14.35 -1.20 16.07
C ALA A 214 13.07 -1.19 15.22
N ARG A 215 12.17 -2.18 15.42
CA ARG A 215 10.89 -2.24 14.74
C ARG A 215 9.99 -1.04 15.05
N ARG A 216 9.84 -0.67 16.34
CA ARG A 216 9.03 0.50 16.74
C ARG A 216 9.61 1.81 16.20
N GLU A 217 10.92 1.98 16.28
CA GLU A 217 11.59 3.17 15.77
C GLU A 217 11.45 3.27 14.24
N ALA A 218 11.70 2.17 13.52
CA ALA A 218 11.54 2.10 12.07
C ALA A 218 10.11 2.42 11.63
N SER A 219 9.12 1.80 12.26
CA SER A 219 7.70 2.04 11.98
C SER A 219 7.29 3.50 12.17
N GLY A 220 7.79 4.16 13.21
CA GLY A 220 7.58 5.60 13.44
C GLY A 220 8.19 6.47 12.32
N LEU A 221 9.42 6.15 11.90
CA LEU A 221 10.12 6.88 10.84
C LEU A 221 9.47 6.64 9.46
N VAL A 222 9.07 5.41 9.16
CA VAL A 222 8.33 5.07 7.93
C VAL A 222 7.01 5.83 7.87
N ALA A 223 6.26 5.88 8.99
CA ALA A 223 5.01 6.65 9.07
C ALA A 223 5.24 8.15 8.84
N ALA A 224 6.28 8.73 9.47
CA ALA A 224 6.63 10.14 9.28
C ALA A 224 7.05 10.43 7.83
N TYR A 225 7.81 9.54 7.22
CA TYR A 225 8.23 9.64 5.83
C TYR A 225 7.03 9.60 4.86
N LEU A 226 6.14 8.64 5.06
CA LEU A 226 4.90 8.53 4.29
C LEU A 226 4.02 9.77 4.45
N GLN A 227 3.82 10.24 5.69
CA GLN A 227 3.01 11.42 5.98
C GLN A 227 3.53 12.68 5.29
N TRP A 228 4.86 12.84 5.24
CA TRP A 228 5.49 13.97 4.54
C TRP A 228 5.14 13.97 3.05
N HIS A 229 5.28 12.83 2.38
CA HIS A 229 5.07 12.74 0.93
C HIS A 229 3.60 12.70 0.52
N LEU A 230 2.70 12.26 1.39
CA LEU A 230 1.25 12.25 1.12
C LEU A 230 0.54 13.55 1.54
N GLU A 231 1.26 14.52 2.13
CA GLU A 231 0.71 15.78 2.67
C GLU A 231 -0.38 15.60 3.74
N ARG A 232 -0.99 14.42 3.82
CA ARG A 232 -2.01 14.02 4.80
C ARG A 232 -1.77 12.60 5.26
N GLY A 233 -1.76 12.38 6.58
CA GLY A 233 -1.62 11.04 7.15
C GLY A 233 -2.73 10.08 6.70
N LEU A 234 -2.40 8.79 6.66
CA LEU A 234 -3.41 7.75 6.43
C LEU A 234 -4.37 7.67 7.61
N ARG A 235 -5.66 7.55 7.32
CA ARG A 235 -6.70 7.36 8.35
C ARG A 235 -6.59 5.98 9.01
N SER A 236 -6.19 4.98 8.24
CA SER A 236 -6.06 3.60 8.70
C SER A 236 -4.85 3.36 9.58
N LEU A 237 -3.79 4.17 9.45
CA LEU A 237 -2.51 3.94 10.13
C LEU A 237 -2.60 4.09 11.66
N VAL A 238 -3.56 4.86 12.18
CA VAL A 238 -3.80 5.04 13.61
C VAL A 238 -4.34 3.77 14.30
N PHE A 239 -4.84 2.82 13.56
CA PHE A 239 -5.38 1.55 14.06
C PHE A 239 -4.37 0.40 14.00
N VAL A 240 -3.22 0.62 13.37
CA VAL A 240 -2.17 -0.41 13.28
C VAL A 240 -1.40 -0.48 14.59
N ASP A 241 -1.35 -1.66 15.19
CA ASP A 241 -0.53 -1.95 16.36
C ASP A 241 0.95 -2.08 15.91
N ARG A 242 1.82 -1.16 16.38
CA ARG A 242 3.21 -0.99 15.93
C ARG A 242 4.19 -0.98 17.08
#